data_723baf99803e695a0912a36c49c6b3ab
#
_entry.id   723baf99803e695a0912a36c49c6b3ab
#
_cell.length_a   1.000
_cell.length_b   1.000
_cell.length_c   1.000
_cell.angle_alpha   90.00
_cell.angle_beta   90.00
_cell.angle_gamma   90.00
#
_symmetry.space_group_name_H-M   'P 1'
#
loop_
_entity.id
_entity.type
_entity.pdbx_description
1 polymer ?
#
loop_
_entity_poly.entity_id
_entity_poly.type
_entity_poly.pdbx_seq_one_letter_code
_entity_poly.pdbx_strand_id
1 'polypeptide(L)'
;MSNDAIYDQAPWVKLYSPEQLALHQGHAKDSHAWRSIPEMLSEAAAKYRQRKAFTTCMPNGMNGCLTFGQVDEMSTAFAHYLRGELGLQAGDRVAVQMPNCLSLPVAVIGVLKSGCILTSVNPLYSRREMKHQFSDAGVKAIVICDMFTDKLQDIIEQTPIQHVVVTSLAQWFPPVVRGILKLVLKYWNKVIPTHQLSYHSIEQAIQLGRLRQKNDKLNVEEYWQGLTRADTALLQYTGGTTGVAKGAMLSHGNLLGNVEQMDSLVQGHVTSGQETVLTALPLYHIFAFSVNLLEFWHQGAHNILVPSPRPIQNCQRAFDNYPISWMTGVNTLYNALLNEEWFTTFPPKHLKAALAGGTALHATVAERWQKAIHCPLVEGYGLTESSPVLCFNPLTDPRPDCIGIPTPGTQLRLVDDDGHTVPLGEPGELIAKGVQIMQGYWQQPEETAHALRDGWLYTGDIAIMHPDGRLRLVDRKKDLILVSGFNVYPNEVEEAIAGLEQVMESAVVGVPDPLTGEQVQAYVVLREQGLDEASLRKHCKNELAAYKVPKKVVFVDELPKTPVGKVLRKDVRAMALGQLTSSDH
;
A
#
# COMPACT_ATOMS: atom_id res chain seq x y z
N MET A 1 38.57 -6.91 -1.13
CA MET A 1 37.52 -7.22 -0.13
C MET A 1 36.58 -8.22 -0.77
N SER A 2 36.01 -9.16 -0.02
CA SER A 2 34.92 -9.98 -0.53
C SER A 2 33.71 -9.09 -0.78
N ASN A 3 32.78 -9.51 -1.67
CA ASN A 3 31.56 -8.75 -1.90
C ASN A 3 30.72 -8.59 -0.62
N ASP A 4 30.67 -9.64 0.22
CA ASP A 4 30.00 -9.57 1.53
C ASP A 4 30.55 -8.45 2.39
N ALA A 5 31.87 -8.29 2.47
CA ALA A 5 32.51 -7.25 3.27
C ALA A 5 32.16 -5.82 2.78
N ILE A 6 31.88 -5.66 1.48
CA ILE A 6 31.46 -4.36 0.93
C ILE A 6 30.03 -4.02 1.40
N TYR A 7 29.10 -4.98 1.35
CA TYR A 7 27.74 -4.80 1.83
C TYR A 7 27.66 -4.66 3.36
N ASP A 8 28.52 -5.37 4.10
CA ASP A 8 28.62 -5.26 5.57
C ASP A 8 29.11 -3.88 6.01
N GLN A 9 29.91 -3.19 5.17
CA GLN A 9 30.29 -1.79 5.40
C GLN A 9 29.15 -0.79 5.14
N ALA A 10 28.01 -1.27 4.62
CA ALA A 10 26.80 -0.48 4.35
C ALA A 10 27.13 0.84 3.63
N PRO A 11 27.51 0.82 2.32
CA PRO A 11 28.02 2.00 1.60
C PRO A 11 27.02 3.16 1.57
N TRP A 12 25.73 2.91 1.82
CA TRP A 12 24.66 3.91 1.89
C TRP A 12 24.67 4.72 3.20
N VAL A 13 25.31 4.25 4.27
CA VAL A 13 25.28 4.90 5.61
C VAL A 13 25.83 6.33 5.57
N LYS A 14 26.73 6.65 4.65
CA LYS A 14 27.24 8.01 4.43
C LYS A 14 26.19 9.00 3.93
N LEU A 15 25.04 8.49 3.45
CA LEU A 15 23.90 9.30 2.97
C LEU A 15 22.85 9.51 4.07
N TYR A 16 23.01 8.89 5.24
CA TYR A 16 22.08 9.09 6.36
C TYR A 16 22.31 10.44 7.04
N SER A 17 21.21 11.01 7.52
CA SER A 17 21.27 12.11 8.50
C SER A 17 21.88 11.60 9.83
N PRO A 18 22.31 12.51 10.72
CA PRO A 18 22.79 12.10 12.07
C PRO A 18 21.76 11.26 12.84
N GLU A 19 20.48 11.58 12.71
CA GLU A 19 19.38 10.87 13.39
C GLU A 19 19.18 9.46 12.79
N GLN A 20 19.20 9.37 11.47
CA GLN A 20 19.13 8.09 10.75
C GLN A 20 20.32 7.19 11.10
N LEU A 21 21.51 7.78 11.19
CA LEU A 21 22.70 7.06 11.58
C LEU A 21 22.60 6.55 13.03
N ALA A 22 22.09 7.37 13.94
CA ALA A 22 21.87 6.98 15.34
C ALA A 22 20.88 5.81 15.44
N LEU A 23 19.77 5.86 14.68
CA LEU A 23 18.80 4.76 14.62
C LEU A 23 19.43 3.49 14.02
N HIS A 24 20.21 3.63 12.95
CA HIS A 24 20.93 2.51 12.32
C HIS A 24 21.89 1.80 13.28
N GLN A 25 22.55 2.56 14.15
CA GLN A 25 23.49 2.06 15.15
C GLN A 25 22.84 1.58 16.45
N GLY A 26 21.50 1.64 16.54
CA GLY A 26 20.78 1.29 17.78
C GLY A 26 20.97 2.30 18.92
N HIS A 27 21.43 3.52 18.62
CA HIS A 27 21.70 4.60 19.59
C HIS A 27 20.66 5.72 19.55
N ALA A 28 19.48 5.49 18.94
CA ALA A 28 18.45 6.52 18.84
C ALA A 28 18.02 6.99 20.24
N LYS A 29 18.28 8.25 20.56
CA LYS A 29 17.95 8.86 21.86
C LYS A 29 16.46 8.92 22.15
N ASP A 30 15.65 8.89 21.11
CA ASP A 30 14.19 9.03 21.13
C ASP A 30 13.49 7.84 20.47
N SER A 31 14.11 6.64 20.46
CA SER A 31 13.39 5.43 20.03
C SER A 31 12.20 5.27 20.97
N HIS A 32 11.01 5.44 20.42
CA HIS A 32 9.80 5.29 21.19
C HIS A 32 9.75 3.87 21.77
N ALA A 33 9.63 3.80 23.10
CA ALA A 33 9.62 2.52 23.82
C ALA A 33 8.26 1.79 23.69
N TRP A 34 7.47 2.06 22.64
CA TRP A 34 6.17 1.43 22.44
C TRP A 34 6.30 -0.09 22.33
N ARG A 35 5.50 -0.77 23.13
CA ARG A 35 5.41 -2.24 23.13
C ARG A 35 4.42 -2.75 22.08
N SER A 36 3.42 -1.91 21.75
CA SER A 36 2.34 -2.28 20.85
C SER A 36 1.79 -1.07 20.08
N ILE A 37 1.15 -1.32 18.93
CA ILE A 37 0.51 -0.28 18.12
C ILE A 37 -0.60 0.46 18.90
N PRO A 38 -1.49 -0.20 19.69
CA PRO A 38 -2.46 0.50 20.52
C PRO A 38 -1.86 1.56 21.44
N GLU A 39 -0.67 1.31 22.00
CA GLU A 39 0.04 2.25 22.85
C GLU A 39 0.40 3.54 22.08
N MET A 40 1.06 3.40 20.93
CA MET A 40 1.39 4.52 20.04
C MET A 40 0.14 5.29 19.59
N LEU A 41 -0.91 4.58 19.18
CA LEU A 41 -2.14 5.20 18.68
C LEU A 41 -2.85 5.99 19.78
N SER A 42 -2.86 5.49 21.03
CA SER A 42 -3.49 6.14 22.18
C SER A 42 -2.70 7.36 22.62
N GLU A 43 -1.36 7.28 22.61
CA GLU A 43 -0.48 8.42 22.93
C GLU A 43 -0.72 9.58 21.94
N ALA A 44 -0.68 9.30 20.64
CA ALA A 44 -0.94 10.30 19.61
C ALA A 44 -2.36 10.89 19.72
N ALA A 45 -3.37 10.07 20.01
CA ALA A 45 -4.73 10.51 20.20
C ALA A 45 -4.88 11.46 21.39
N ALA A 46 -4.19 11.18 22.49
CA ALA A 46 -4.16 12.07 23.67
C ALA A 46 -3.48 13.40 23.35
N LYS A 47 -2.31 13.35 22.68
CA LYS A 47 -1.52 14.53 22.30
C LYS A 47 -2.27 15.46 21.35
N TYR A 48 -2.97 14.91 20.38
CA TYR A 48 -3.64 15.68 19.31
C TYR A 48 -5.17 15.70 19.42
N ARG A 49 -5.73 15.40 20.59
CA ARG A 49 -7.14 15.12 20.87
C ARG A 49 -8.14 16.02 20.13
N GLN A 50 -7.90 17.33 20.11
CA GLN A 50 -8.80 18.33 19.52
C GLN A 50 -8.56 18.57 18.02
N ARG A 51 -7.50 18.01 17.44
CA ARG A 51 -7.20 18.19 16.03
C ARG A 51 -8.04 17.26 15.17
N LYS A 52 -8.29 17.69 13.92
CA LYS A 52 -8.91 16.84 12.90
C LYS A 52 -7.96 15.69 12.57
N ALA A 53 -8.46 14.47 12.58
CA ALA A 53 -7.69 13.28 12.25
C ALA A 53 -8.01 12.79 10.82
N PHE A 54 -9.29 12.60 10.55
CA PHE A 54 -9.75 12.09 9.25
C PHE A 54 -10.93 12.90 8.74
N THR A 55 -10.89 13.21 7.45
CA THR A 55 -12.04 13.73 6.71
C THR A 55 -12.28 12.87 5.49
N THR A 56 -13.47 12.31 5.31
CA THR A 56 -13.86 11.71 4.03
C THR A 56 -14.38 12.82 3.12
N CYS A 57 -13.72 13.01 1.97
CA CYS A 57 -14.08 13.98 0.96
C CYS A 57 -14.71 13.28 -0.25
N MET A 58 -15.99 13.54 -0.51
CA MET A 58 -16.70 13.00 -1.66
C MET A 58 -16.41 13.83 -2.92
N PRO A 59 -16.55 13.26 -4.14
CA PRO A 59 -16.30 13.98 -5.40
C PRO A 59 -17.13 15.26 -5.58
N ASN A 60 -18.31 15.32 -4.97
CA ASN A 60 -19.18 16.50 -4.99
C ASN A 60 -18.87 17.52 -3.88
N GLY A 61 -17.81 17.30 -3.09
CA GLY A 61 -17.39 18.17 -1.98
C GLY A 61 -18.11 17.91 -0.66
N MET A 62 -19.13 17.05 -0.61
CA MET A 62 -19.72 16.62 0.66
C MET A 62 -18.66 15.90 1.51
N ASN A 63 -18.65 16.15 2.81
CA ASN A 63 -17.63 15.59 3.69
C ASN A 63 -18.17 15.31 5.10
N GLY A 64 -17.44 14.48 5.83
CA GLY A 64 -17.58 14.25 7.25
C GLY A 64 -16.18 14.23 7.85
N CYS A 65 -16.04 14.65 9.10
CA CYS A 65 -14.74 14.77 9.78
C CYS A 65 -14.82 14.22 11.20
N LEU A 66 -13.73 13.56 11.63
CA LEU A 66 -13.52 13.13 13.01
C LEU A 66 -12.21 13.70 13.53
N THR A 67 -12.20 14.10 14.80
CA THR A 67 -10.99 14.48 15.53
C THR A 67 -10.28 13.22 16.05
N PHE A 68 -9.01 13.37 16.45
CA PHE A 68 -8.25 12.31 17.11
C PHE A 68 -8.99 11.76 18.34
N GLY A 69 -9.51 12.65 19.19
CA GLY A 69 -10.28 12.26 20.38
C GLY A 69 -11.57 11.51 20.04
N GLN A 70 -12.28 11.88 18.96
CA GLN A 70 -13.48 11.18 18.54
C GLN A 70 -13.17 9.78 18.02
N VAL A 71 -12.11 9.63 17.21
CA VAL A 71 -11.67 8.32 16.75
C VAL A 71 -11.24 7.45 17.91
N ASP A 72 -10.50 8.00 18.87
CA ASP A 72 -10.05 7.31 20.08
C ASP A 72 -11.22 6.80 20.93
N GLU A 73 -12.19 7.65 21.22
CA GLU A 73 -13.39 7.30 22.01
C GLU A 73 -14.24 6.23 21.32
N MET A 74 -14.45 6.36 19.99
CA MET A 74 -15.24 5.39 19.24
C MET A 74 -14.52 4.06 19.10
N SER A 75 -13.22 4.07 18.82
CA SER A 75 -12.42 2.85 18.70
C SER A 75 -12.28 2.12 20.04
N THR A 76 -12.16 2.86 21.14
CA THR A 76 -12.18 2.32 22.51
C THR A 76 -13.51 1.62 22.80
N ALA A 77 -14.63 2.28 22.51
CA ALA A 77 -15.94 1.66 22.68
C ALA A 77 -16.10 0.42 21.78
N PHE A 78 -15.58 0.46 20.55
CA PHE A 78 -15.61 -0.68 19.65
C PHE A 78 -14.75 -1.86 20.16
N ALA A 79 -13.59 -1.59 20.79
CA ALA A 79 -12.80 -2.63 21.45
C ALA A 79 -13.56 -3.30 22.59
N HIS A 80 -14.27 -2.53 23.42
CA HIS A 80 -15.15 -3.07 24.48
C HIS A 80 -16.31 -3.91 23.89
N TYR A 81 -16.86 -3.52 22.73
CA TYR A 81 -17.86 -4.32 22.04
C TYR A 81 -17.27 -5.67 21.58
N LEU A 82 -16.12 -5.68 20.95
CA LEU A 82 -15.47 -6.90 20.47
C LEU A 82 -15.17 -7.87 21.62
N ARG A 83 -14.62 -7.37 22.72
CA ARG A 83 -14.23 -8.20 23.88
C ARG A 83 -15.42 -8.52 24.81
N GLY A 84 -16.21 -7.54 25.18
CA GLY A 84 -17.25 -7.69 26.19
C GLY A 84 -18.58 -8.17 25.65
N GLU A 85 -18.98 -7.76 24.43
CA GLU A 85 -20.27 -8.16 23.84
C GLU A 85 -20.13 -9.39 22.96
N LEU A 86 -19.14 -9.43 22.07
CA LEU A 86 -18.92 -10.57 21.20
C LEU A 86 -18.10 -11.69 21.85
N GLY A 87 -17.44 -11.45 22.98
CA GLY A 87 -16.63 -12.44 23.70
C GLY A 87 -15.34 -12.84 22.98
N LEU A 88 -14.87 -12.04 22.01
CA LEU A 88 -13.62 -12.34 21.31
C LEU A 88 -12.43 -12.29 22.26
N GLN A 89 -11.43 -13.11 21.98
CA GLN A 89 -10.20 -13.18 22.78
C GLN A 89 -9.05 -12.48 22.07
N ALA A 90 -7.98 -12.15 22.81
CA ALA A 90 -6.73 -11.68 22.22
C ALA A 90 -6.24 -12.72 21.18
N GLY A 91 -5.78 -12.24 20.02
CA GLY A 91 -5.35 -13.09 18.92
C GLY A 91 -6.48 -13.60 18.01
N ASP A 92 -7.76 -13.36 18.31
CA ASP A 92 -8.84 -13.64 17.37
C ASP A 92 -8.79 -12.70 16.17
N ARG A 93 -9.11 -13.20 14.97
CA ARG A 93 -9.03 -12.41 13.73
C ARG A 93 -10.33 -11.70 13.44
N VAL A 94 -10.20 -10.39 13.21
CA VAL A 94 -11.32 -9.53 12.82
C VAL A 94 -11.03 -8.94 11.44
N ALA A 95 -11.89 -9.22 10.47
CA ALA A 95 -11.78 -8.67 9.12
C ALA A 95 -12.37 -7.25 9.05
N VAL A 96 -11.71 -6.36 8.29
CA VAL A 96 -12.22 -5.02 7.98
C VAL A 96 -12.23 -4.86 6.46
N GLN A 97 -13.44 -4.71 5.88
CA GLN A 97 -13.66 -4.66 4.43
C GLN A 97 -14.46 -3.42 4.05
N MET A 98 -13.79 -2.35 3.71
CA MET A 98 -14.43 -1.10 3.29
C MET A 98 -13.46 -0.20 2.52
N PRO A 99 -13.96 0.73 1.68
CA PRO A 99 -13.13 1.76 1.06
C PRO A 99 -12.68 2.79 2.10
N ASN A 100 -11.86 3.75 1.67
CA ASN A 100 -11.45 4.87 2.50
C ASN A 100 -12.68 5.67 2.97
N CYS A 101 -13.03 5.54 4.23
CA CYS A 101 -14.13 6.26 4.90
C CYS A 101 -13.85 6.40 6.39
N LEU A 102 -14.63 7.22 7.09
CA LEU A 102 -14.43 7.49 8.52
C LEU A 102 -14.54 6.25 9.40
N SER A 103 -15.30 5.23 8.96
CA SER A 103 -15.46 3.98 9.71
C SER A 103 -14.19 3.13 9.72
N LEU A 104 -13.35 3.25 8.69
CA LEU A 104 -12.16 2.42 8.56
C LEU A 104 -11.18 2.63 9.71
N PRO A 105 -10.68 3.86 10.00
CA PRO A 105 -9.77 4.05 11.11
C PRO A 105 -10.39 3.70 12.47
N VAL A 106 -11.70 3.97 12.68
CA VAL A 106 -12.38 3.58 13.93
C VAL A 106 -12.40 2.07 14.12
N ALA A 107 -12.76 1.32 13.08
CA ALA A 107 -12.78 -0.14 13.12
C ALA A 107 -11.39 -0.73 13.32
N VAL A 108 -10.42 -0.29 12.51
CA VAL A 108 -9.02 -0.78 12.57
C VAL A 108 -8.40 -0.52 13.94
N ILE A 109 -8.48 0.71 14.44
CA ILE A 109 -7.91 1.07 15.75
C ILE A 109 -8.64 0.31 16.89
N GLY A 110 -9.95 0.11 16.77
CA GLY A 110 -10.71 -0.65 17.75
C GLY A 110 -10.36 -2.13 17.77
N VAL A 111 -10.11 -2.74 16.61
CA VAL A 111 -9.61 -4.13 16.51
C VAL A 111 -8.25 -4.24 17.19
N LEU A 112 -7.31 -3.35 16.89
CA LEU A 112 -5.97 -3.35 17.49
C LEU A 112 -6.04 -3.12 19.02
N LYS A 113 -6.86 -2.16 19.50
CA LYS A 113 -7.07 -1.90 20.93
C LYS A 113 -7.74 -3.08 21.67
N SER A 114 -8.47 -3.93 20.97
CA SER A 114 -9.04 -5.12 21.58
C SER A 114 -8.04 -6.27 21.77
N GLY A 115 -6.80 -6.13 21.27
CA GLY A 115 -5.80 -7.21 21.23
C GLY A 115 -6.13 -8.30 20.21
N CYS A 116 -7.12 -8.08 19.34
CA CYS A 116 -7.41 -8.96 18.20
C CYS A 116 -6.45 -8.69 17.05
N ILE A 117 -6.27 -9.68 16.19
CA ILE A 117 -5.48 -9.57 14.97
C ILE A 117 -6.35 -8.97 13.86
N LEU A 118 -5.91 -7.86 13.29
CA LEU A 118 -6.55 -7.25 12.13
C LEU A 118 -6.34 -8.12 10.88
N THR A 119 -7.38 -8.26 10.06
CA THR A 119 -7.29 -8.84 8.73
C THR A 119 -7.86 -7.83 7.74
N SER A 120 -6.98 -7.09 7.06
CA SER A 120 -7.40 -6.09 6.06
C SER A 120 -7.86 -6.77 4.78
N VAL A 121 -9.02 -6.36 4.26
CA VAL A 121 -9.67 -7.01 3.12
C VAL A 121 -9.94 -5.99 2.01
N ASN A 122 -9.54 -6.34 0.80
CA ASN A 122 -9.89 -5.55 -0.37
C ASN A 122 -11.41 -5.58 -0.60
N PRO A 123 -12.12 -4.44 -0.60
CA PRO A 123 -13.57 -4.40 -0.79
C PRO A 123 -14.02 -4.87 -2.18
N LEU A 124 -13.12 -4.87 -3.16
CA LEU A 124 -13.41 -5.30 -4.53
C LEU A 124 -13.25 -6.80 -4.76
N TYR A 125 -12.79 -7.56 -3.77
CA TYR A 125 -12.63 -9.00 -3.89
C TYR A 125 -13.91 -9.70 -4.35
N SER A 126 -13.73 -10.73 -5.17
CA SER A 126 -14.79 -11.65 -5.55
C SER A 126 -15.21 -12.52 -4.36
N ARG A 127 -16.37 -13.17 -4.45
CA ARG A 127 -16.84 -14.13 -3.46
C ARG A 127 -15.82 -15.22 -3.15
N ARG A 128 -15.12 -15.71 -4.18
CA ARG A 128 -14.09 -16.75 -4.05
C ARG A 128 -12.89 -16.26 -3.23
N GLU A 129 -12.41 -15.06 -3.50
CA GLU A 129 -11.28 -14.45 -2.77
C GLU A 129 -11.65 -14.14 -1.32
N MET A 130 -12.84 -13.59 -1.08
CA MET A 130 -13.37 -13.35 0.27
C MET A 130 -13.47 -14.65 1.06
N LYS A 131 -14.09 -15.69 0.48
CA LYS A 131 -14.22 -17.01 1.13
C LYS A 131 -12.85 -17.59 1.48
N HIS A 132 -11.90 -17.53 0.53
CA HIS A 132 -10.54 -18.00 0.77
C HIS A 132 -9.90 -17.27 1.95
N GLN A 133 -9.85 -15.94 1.91
CA GLN A 133 -9.20 -15.15 2.96
C GLN A 133 -9.84 -15.35 4.33
N PHE A 134 -11.18 -15.36 4.41
CA PHE A 134 -11.88 -15.52 5.68
C PHE A 134 -11.68 -16.91 6.30
N SER A 135 -11.65 -17.95 5.48
CA SER A 135 -11.44 -19.34 5.93
C SER A 135 -9.98 -19.57 6.33
N ASP A 136 -9.04 -19.12 5.52
CA ASP A 136 -7.60 -19.25 5.77
C ASP A 136 -7.18 -18.50 7.04
N ALA A 137 -7.60 -17.24 7.19
CA ALA A 137 -7.33 -16.47 8.40
C ALA A 137 -8.11 -16.96 9.63
N GLY A 138 -9.18 -17.74 9.46
CA GLY A 138 -10.07 -18.14 10.55
C GLY A 138 -10.78 -16.91 11.18
N VAL A 139 -11.34 -16.03 10.34
CA VAL A 139 -12.00 -14.78 10.75
C VAL A 139 -13.23 -15.07 11.59
N LYS A 140 -13.31 -14.55 12.83
CA LYS A 140 -14.48 -14.69 13.71
C LYS A 140 -15.51 -13.58 13.57
N ALA A 141 -15.06 -12.35 13.28
CA ALA A 141 -15.94 -11.20 13.10
C ALA A 141 -15.50 -10.38 11.89
N ILE A 142 -16.45 -9.73 11.24
CA ILE A 142 -16.20 -8.84 10.11
C ILE A 142 -16.87 -7.47 10.30
N VAL A 143 -16.14 -6.40 9.97
CA VAL A 143 -16.70 -5.05 9.77
C VAL A 143 -16.72 -4.78 8.27
N ILE A 144 -17.90 -4.65 7.69
CA ILE A 144 -18.08 -4.53 6.24
C ILE A 144 -18.91 -3.30 5.87
N CYS A 145 -18.53 -2.64 4.76
CA CYS A 145 -19.37 -1.59 4.18
C CYS A 145 -20.62 -2.19 3.52
N ASP A 146 -21.76 -1.53 3.70
CA ASP A 146 -23.08 -1.93 3.19
C ASP A 146 -23.10 -2.22 1.68
N MET A 147 -22.19 -1.62 0.92
CA MET A 147 -22.02 -1.81 -0.52
C MET A 147 -21.59 -3.24 -0.94
N PHE A 148 -21.09 -4.06 -0.01
CA PHE A 148 -20.51 -5.38 -0.30
C PHE A 148 -21.18 -6.52 0.46
N THR A 149 -22.31 -6.26 1.10
CA THR A 149 -23.02 -7.21 1.96
C THR A 149 -23.66 -8.37 1.20
N ASP A 150 -24.00 -8.18 -0.07
CA ASP A 150 -24.49 -9.25 -0.96
C ASP A 150 -23.45 -10.35 -1.15
N LYS A 151 -22.20 -9.95 -1.43
CA LYS A 151 -21.09 -10.89 -1.60
C LYS A 151 -20.86 -11.71 -0.33
N LEU A 152 -20.92 -11.05 0.85
CA LEU A 152 -20.76 -11.73 2.13
C LEU A 152 -21.90 -12.71 2.40
N GLN A 153 -23.15 -12.30 2.14
CA GLN A 153 -24.33 -13.16 2.34
C GLN A 153 -24.20 -14.49 1.61
N ASP A 154 -23.69 -14.47 0.37
CA ASP A 154 -23.60 -15.67 -0.46
C ASP A 154 -22.54 -16.69 0.03
N ILE A 155 -21.63 -16.26 0.90
CA ILE A 155 -20.50 -17.09 1.35
C ILE A 155 -20.41 -17.29 2.87
N ILE A 156 -21.15 -16.51 3.67
CA ILE A 156 -20.97 -16.46 5.13
C ILE A 156 -21.09 -17.83 5.79
N GLU A 157 -22.05 -18.64 5.39
CA GLU A 157 -22.26 -20.01 5.93
C GLU A 157 -21.08 -20.96 5.61
N GLN A 158 -20.22 -20.60 4.67
CA GLN A 158 -19.05 -21.35 4.26
C GLN A 158 -17.74 -20.79 4.87
N THR A 159 -17.86 -19.91 5.85
CA THR A 159 -16.75 -19.22 6.51
C THR A 159 -16.89 -19.37 8.04
N PRO A 160 -15.82 -19.20 8.81
CA PRO A 160 -15.88 -19.24 10.26
C PRO A 160 -16.44 -17.97 10.92
N ILE A 161 -16.96 -17.01 10.15
CA ILE A 161 -17.49 -15.73 10.64
C ILE A 161 -18.75 -15.98 11.49
N GLN A 162 -18.73 -15.50 12.72
CA GLN A 162 -19.83 -15.59 13.67
C GLN A 162 -20.56 -14.26 13.85
N HIS A 163 -19.86 -13.13 13.63
CA HIS A 163 -20.38 -11.80 13.92
C HIS A 163 -20.16 -10.86 12.74
N VAL A 164 -21.21 -10.12 12.38
CA VAL A 164 -21.18 -9.13 11.30
C VAL A 164 -21.50 -7.75 11.84
N VAL A 165 -20.63 -6.79 11.53
CA VAL A 165 -20.87 -5.37 11.77
C VAL A 165 -20.94 -4.66 10.44
N VAL A 166 -22.03 -3.94 10.18
CA VAL A 166 -22.23 -3.22 8.92
C VAL A 166 -22.05 -1.71 9.15
N THR A 167 -21.35 -1.07 8.24
CA THR A 167 -21.18 0.39 8.20
C THR A 167 -21.57 0.93 6.83
N SER A 168 -21.67 2.25 6.70
CA SER A 168 -21.91 2.91 5.41
C SER A 168 -20.78 3.91 5.08
N LEU A 169 -20.62 4.19 3.80
CA LEU A 169 -19.63 5.16 3.32
C LEU A 169 -19.80 6.56 3.95
N ALA A 170 -21.06 6.98 4.16
CA ALA A 170 -21.40 8.27 4.74
C ALA A 170 -21.55 8.25 6.27
N GLN A 171 -21.06 7.22 6.94
CA GLN A 171 -21.12 7.14 8.38
C GLN A 171 -20.41 8.33 9.01
N TRP A 172 -21.03 8.94 10.03
CA TRP A 172 -20.57 10.15 10.73
C TRP A 172 -20.46 11.43 9.87
N PHE A 173 -21.08 11.46 8.71
CA PHE A 173 -21.35 12.73 8.03
C PHE A 173 -22.44 13.51 8.79
N PRO A 174 -22.52 14.85 8.61
CA PRO A 174 -23.64 15.61 9.13
C PRO A 174 -25.00 14.95 8.79
N PRO A 175 -25.96 14.90 9.72
CA PRO A 175 -27.16 14.05 9.57
C PRO A 175 -27.93 14.23 8.26
N VAL A 176 -28.08 15.47 7.82
CA VAL A 176 -28.77 15.79 6.54
C VAL A 176 -27.97 15.24 5.35
N VAL A 177 -26.67 15.49 5.31
CA VAL A 177 -25.77 15.02 4.25
C VAL A 177 -25.76 13.49 4.21
N ARG A 178 -25.67 12.85 5.39
CA ARG A 178 -25.74 11.38 5.52
C ARG A 178 -27.03 10.82 4.94
N GLY A 179 -28.17 11.46 5.25
CA GLY A 179 -29.48 11.05 4.70
C GLY A 179 -29.54 11.14 3.18
N ILE A 180 -29.10 12.27 2.62
CA ILE A 180 -29.06 12.48 1.16
C ILE A 180 -28.14 11.46 0.50
N LEU A 181 -26.91 11.29 0.98
CA LEU A 181 -25.96 10.33 0.40
C LEU A 181 -26.48 8.90 0.45
N LYS A 182 -27.10 8.49 1.57
CA LYS A 182 -27.71 7.16 1.67
C LYS A 182 -28.82 6.94 0.64
N LEU A 183 -29.67 7.94 0.41
CA LEU A 183 -30.71 7.87 -0.62
C LEU A 183 -30.11 7.80 -2.03
N VAL A 184 -29.11 8.62 -2.34
CA VAL A 184 -28.41 8.62 -3.62
C VAL A 184 -27.75 7.27 -3.88
N LEU A 185 -26.96 6.75 -2.95
CA LEU A 185 -26.25 5.49 -3.08
C LEU A 185 -27.20 4.29 -3.21
N LYS A 186 -28.33 4.31 -2.48
CA LYS A 186 -29.30 3.21 -2.49
C LYS A 186 -30.23 3.22 -3.70
N TYR A 187 -30.81 4.37 -4.02
CA TYR A 187 -31.90 4.45 -5.03
C TYR A 187 -31.44 4.96 -6.39
N TRP A 188 -30.46 5.87 -6.42
CA TRP A 188 -29.96 6.43 -7.67
C TRP A 188 -28.80 5.59 -8.24
N ASN A 189 -27.76 5.41 -7.45
CA ASN A 189 -26.58 4.65 -7.90
C ASN A 189 -26.79 3.12 -7.77
N LYS A 190 -27.78 2.69 -6.94
CA LYS A 190 -28.10 1.28 -6.70
C LYS A 190 -26.89 0.43 -6.26
N VAL A 191 -25.94 1.03 -5.53
CA VAL A 191 -24.72 0.36 -5.06
C VAL A 191 -24.86 -0.27 -3.68
N ILE A 192 -25.97 -0.02 -2.97
CA ILE A 192 -26.27 -0.66 -1.69
C ILE A 192 -27.25 -1.80 -1.96
N PRO A 193 -26.80 -3.07 -1.90
CA PRO A 193 -27.66 -4.23 -2.13
C PRO A 193 -28.62 -4.48 -0.97
N THR A 194 -29.64 -5.26 -1.22
CA THR A 194 -30.48 -5.86 -0.17
C THR A 194 -29.84 -7.16 0.31
N HIS A 195 -29.90 -7.42 1.62
CA HIS A 195 -29.36 -8.64 2.21
C HIS A 195 -30.21 -9.07 3.42
N GLN A 196 -30.05 -10.33 3.85
CA GLN A 196 -30.73 -10.93 5.01
C GLN A 196 -29.76 -11.28 6.14
N LEU A 197 -28.54 -10.74 6.11
CA LEU A 197 -27.54 -10.96 7.15
C LEU A 197 -28.06 -10.46 8.50
N SER A 198 -27.86 -11.25 9.56
CA SER A 198 -27.98 -10.75 10.92
C SER A 198 -26.74 -9.94 11.28
N TYR A 199 -26.89 -8.71 11.70
CA TYR A 199 -25.78 -7.80 11.96
C TYR A 199 -26.10 -6.74 13.01
N HIS A 200 -25.06 -6.16 13.62
CA HIS A 200 -25.17 -4.85 14.28
C HIS A 200 -24.64 -3.76 13.34
N SER A 201 -25.27 -2.59 13.35
CA SER A 201 -24.63 -1.44 12.73
C SER A 201 -23.41 -1.01 13.56
N ILE A 202 -22.43 -0.35 12.95
CA ILE A 202 -21.26 0.14 13.69
C ILE A 202 -21.65 1.13 14.81
N GLU A 203 -22.73 1.87 14.65
CA GLU A 203 -23.29 2.74 15.69
C GLU A 203 -23.81 1.93 16.88
N GLN A 204 -24.57 0.87 16.61
CA GLN A 204 -25.06 -0.05 17.64
C GLN A 204 -23.89 -0.73 18.37
N ALA A 205 -22.89 -1.21 17.62
CA ALA A 205 -21.69 -1.82 18.18
C ALA A 205 -20.97 -0.86 19.15
N ILE A 206 -20.78 0.41 18.76
CA ILE A 206 -20.16 1.43 19.62
C ILE A 206 -21.04 1.75 20.84
N GLN A 207 -22.36 1.82 20.68
CA GLN A 207 -23.27 2.04 21.82
C GLN A 207 -23.21 0.88 22.83
N LEU A 208 -23.27 -0.37 22.35
CA LEU A 208 -23.12 -1.56 23.20
C LEU A 208 -21.76 -1.57 23.91
N GLY A 209 -20.68 -1.24 23.17
CA GLY A 209 -19.36 -1.14 23.77
C GLY A 209 -19.24 -0.09 24.87
N ARG A 210 -19.87 1.08 24.69
CA ARG A 210 -19.95 2.12 25.74
C ARG A 210 -20.70 1.62 26.99
N LEU A 211 -21.78 0.86 26.80
CA LEU A 211 -22.52 0.25 27.91
C LEU A 211 -21.65 -0.78 28.64
N ARG A 212 -20.90 -1.61 27.92
CA ARG A 212 -19.95 -2.57 28.51
C ARG A 212 -18.85 -1.86 29.28
N GLN A 213 -18.21 -0.86 28.68
CA GLN A 213 -17.19 -0.05 29.35
C GLN A 213 -17.68 0.51 30.69
N LYS A 214 -18.92 1.03 30.73
CA LYS A 214 -19.53 1.56 31.95
C LYS A 214 -19.84 0.49 32.99
N ASN A 215 -20.35 -0.66 32.56
CA ASN A 215 -20.79 -1.74 33.46
C ASN A 215 -19.61 -2.51 34.02
N ASP A 216 -18.66 -2.87 33.15
CA ASP A 216 -17.53 -3.74 33.53
C ASP A 216 -16.41 -2.95 34.23
N LYS A 217 -16.45 -1.61 34.16
CA LYS A 217 -15.45 -0.67 34.70
C LYS A 217 -14.02 -0.99 34.27
N LEU A 218 -13.87 -1.69 33.15
CA LEU A 218 -12.58 -2.05 32.59
C LEU A 218 -12.00 -0.88 31.79
N ASN A 219 -10.71 -0.66 31.93
CA ASN A 219 -9.96 0.21 31.05
C ASN A 219 -9.60 -0.55 29.77
N VAL A 220 -9.72 0.06 28.60
CA VAL A 220 -9.36 -0.55 27.33
C VAL A 220 -7.90 -1.01 27.31
N GLU A 221 -7.03 -0.37 28.06
CA GLU A 221 -5.62 -0.75 28.21
C GLU A 221 -5.45 -2.18 28.71
N GLU A 222 -6.39 -2.70 29.52
CA GLU A 222 -6.36 -4.08 30.00
C GLU A 222 -6.41 -5.12 28.88
N TYR A 223 -6.93 -4.76 27.70
CA TYR A 223 -6.97 -5.65 26.55
C TYR A 223 -5.64 -5.74 25.79
N TRP A 224 -4.79 -4.72 25.89
CA TRP A 224 -3.56 -4.64 25.11
C TRP A 224 -2.27 -4.39 25.90
N GLN A 225 -2.36 -4.09 27.21
CA GLN A 225 -1.18 -3.87 28.05
C GLN A 225 -0.22 -5.07 28.13
N GLY A 226 -0.74 -6.27 27.91
CA GLY A 226 0.04 -7.52 27.87
C GLY A 226 0.66 -7.81 26.50
N LEU A 227 0.31 -7.06 25.47
CA LEU A 227 0.89 -7.25 24.13
C LEU A 227 2.37 -6.83 24.11
N THR A 228 3.12 -7.54 23.30
CA THR A 228 4.56 -7.30 23.07
C THR A 228 4.81 -6.99 21.60
N ARG A 229 6.01 -6.53 21.29
CA ARG A 229 6.44 -6.31 19.90
C ARG A 229 6.43 -7.60 19.07
N ALA A 230 6.47 -8.78 19.68
CA ALA A 230 6.47 -10.08 19.00
C ALA A 230 5.06 -10.57 18.62
N ASP A 231 4.01 -10.03 19.25
CA ASP A 231 2.64 -10.47 18.96
C ASP A 231 2.19 -10.00 17.57
N THR A 232 1.49 -10.87 16.84
CA THR A 232 0.97 -10.54 15.50
C THR A 232 -0.18 -9.52 15.62
N ALA A 233 -0.03 -8.40 14.94
CA ALA A 233 -1.02 -7.32 14.90
C ALA A 233 -1.93 -7.38 13.66
N LEU A 234 -1.37 -7.83 12.53
CA LEU A 234 -2.02 -7.77 11.22
C LEU A 234 -1.70 -9.03 10.40
N LEU A 235 -2.72 -9.62 9.80
CA LEU A 235 -2.59 -10.52 8.65
C LEU A 235 -2.89 -9.74 7.38
N GLN A 236 -1.83 -9.40 6.65
CA GLN A 236 -1.96 -8.68 5.39
C GLN A 236 -1.88 -9.66 4.23
N TYR A 237 -2.99 -9.84 3.52
CA TYR A 237 -3.02 -10.75 2.37
C TYR A 237 -2.40 -10.11 1.15
N THR A 238 -1.51 -10.86 0.50
CA THR A 238 -0.87 -10.45 -0.76
C THR A 238 -1.45 -11.25 -1.91
N GLY A 239 -1.72 -10.59 -3.02
CA GLY A 239 -2.00 -11.29 -4.28
C GLY A 239 -0.71 -11.96 -4.76
N GLY A 240 -0.50 -13.20 -4.33
CA GLY A 240 0.66 -13.98 -4.75
C GLY A 240 0.69 -14.14 -6.26
N THR A 241 1.92 -14.18 -6.81
CA THR A 241 2.14 -14.40 -8.24
C THR A 241 1.85 -15.84 -8.68
N THR A 242 1.69 -16.74 -7.70
CA THR A 242 1.37 -18.16 -7.87
C THR A 242 -0.13 -18.49 -7.83
N GLY A 243 -1.01 -17.51 -7.58
CA GLY A 243 -2.46 -17.65 -7.74
C GLY A 243 -3.30 -17.47 -6.47
N VAL A 244 -2.90 -17.98 -5.31
CA VAL A 244 -3.69 -17.88 -4.08
C VAL A 244 -3.07 -16.86 -3.14
N ALA A 245 -3.87 -15.93 -2.64
CA ALA A 245 -3.40 -14.90 -1.71
C ALA A 245 -2.95 -15.53 -0.37
N LYS A 246 -1.79 -15.09 0.14
CA LYS A 246 -1.17 -15.54 1.40
C LYS A 246 -1.19 -14.43 2.42
N GLY A 247 -1.46 -14.75 3.68
CA GLY A 247 -1.47 -13.79 4.77
C GLY A 247 -0.08 -13.60 5.37
N ALA A 248 0.59 -12.48 5.10
CA ALA A 248 1.83 -12.13 5.79
C ALA A 248 1.53 -11.75 7.25
N MET A 249 2.21 -12.38 8.20
CA MET A 249 2.11 -12.10 9.63
C MET A 249 3.00 -10.92 9.99
N LEU A 250 2.39 -9.77 10.26
CA LEU A 250 3.09 -8.57 10.70
C LEU A 250 2.85 -8.35 12.18
N SER A 251 3.94 -8.39 12.96
CA SER A 251 3.87 -8.14 14.39
C SER A 251 3.75 -6.66 14.73
N HIS A 252 3.37 -6.36 15.98
CA HIS A 252 3.44 -4.99 16.49
C HIS A 252 4.85 -4.41 16.30
N GLY A 253 5.89 -5.20 16.54
CA GLY A 253 7.29 -4.79 16.38
C GLY A 253 7.70 -4.52 14.95
N ASN A 254 7.21 -5.31 13.97
CA ASN A 254 7.49 -5.07 12.56
C ASN A 254 6.93 -3.71 12.11
N LEU A 255 5.67 -3.45 12.44
CA LEU A 255 4.98 -2.22 12.05
C LEU A 255 5.53 -1.00 12.80
N LEU A 256 5.74 -1.09 14.12
CA LEU A 256 6.33 0.00 14.91
C LEU A 256 7.76 0.32 14.47
N GLY A 257 8.59 -0.70 14.22
CA GLY A 257 9.95 -0.50 13.73
C GLY A 257 9.97 0.22 12.37
N ASN A 258 9.02 -0.10 11.49
CA ASN A 258 8.92 0.61 10.22
C ASN A 258 8.39 2.05 10.39
N VAL A 259 7.49 2.31 11.35
CA VAL A 259 7.08 3.69 11.72
C VAL A 259 8.30 4.47 12.24
N GLU A 260 9.10 3.91 13.16
CA GLU A 260 10.33 4.54 13.68
C GLU A 260 11.34 4.86 12.55
N GLN A 261 11.47 3.95 11.57
CA GLN A 261 12.29 4.17 10.37
C GLN A 261 11.74 5.33 9.53
N MET A 262 10.43 5.33 9.23
CA MET A 262 9.79 6.39 8.44
C MET A 262 9.84 7.74 9.12
N ASP A 263 9.62 7.81 10.44
CA ASP A 263 9.75 9.04 11.22
C ASP A 263 11.13 9.68 11.02
N SER A 264 12.20 8.87 11.07
CA SER A 264 13.57 9.34 10.84
C SER A 264 13.80 9.87 9.41
N LEU A 265 13.05 9.36 8.41
CA LEU A 265 13.19 9.77 7.00
C LEU A 265 12.49 11.11 6.72
N VAL A 266 11.40 11.39 7.42
CA VAL A 266 10.61 12.63 7.22
C VAL A 266 10.95 13.72 8.25
N GLN A 267 11.84 13.44 9.19
CA GLN A 267 12.29 14.39 10.21
C GLN A 267 12.84 15.67 9.56
N GLY A 268 12.45 16.83 10.09
CA GLY A 268 12.79 18.14 9.53
C GLY A 268 11.92 18.57 8.33
N HIS A 269 11.13 17.67 7.74
CA HIS A 269 10.19 17.97 6.65
C HIS A 269 8.73 17.97 7.12
N VAL A 270 8.39 17.17 8.10
CA VAL A 270 7.07 17.10 8.74
C VAL A 270 7.04 18.04 9.94
N THR A 271 5.98 18.82 10.04
CA THR A 271 5.68 19.62 11.25
C THR A 271 4.54 18.95 12.00
N SER A 272 4.88 18.25 13.09
CA SER A 272 3.92 17.45 13.86
C SER A 272 2.66 18.25 14.23
N GLY A 273 1.49 17.68 13.97
CA GLY A 273 0.18 18.27 14.20
C GLY A 273 -0.25 19.33 13.18
N GLN A 274 0.52 19.64 12.15
CA GLN A 274 0.18 20.70 11.19
C GLN A 274 -0.04 20.17 9.75
N GLU A 275 0.36 18.94 9.47
CA GLU A 275 0.27 18.39 8.13
C GLU A 275 -1.15 17.98 7.73
N THR A 276 -1.44 18.11 6.43
CA THR A 276 -2.66 17.62 5.81
C THR A 276 -2.27 16.67 4.68
N VAL A 277 -2.73 15.43 4.76
CA VAL A 277 -2.28 14.35 3.87
C VAL A 277 -3.41 13.91 2.96
N LEU A 278 -3.19 13.92 1.64
CA LEU A 278 -4.12 13.28 0.72
C LEU A 278 -3.98 11.77 0.80
N THR A 279 -5.05 11.08 1.20
CA THR A 279 -5.13 9.63 1.30
C THR A 279 -6.02 9.08 0.19
N ALA A 280 -5.46 9.05 -1.03
CA ALA A 280 -6.09 8.48 -2.22
C ALA A 280 -5.80 6.97 -2.34
N LEU A 281 -4.68 6.50 -1.80
CA LEU A 281 -4.39 5.07 -1.71
C LEU A 281 -5.27 4.39 -0.67
N PRO A 282 -5.69 3.13 -0.94
CA PRO A 282 -6.58 2.43 -0.01
C PRO A 282 -5.88 2.07 1.30
N LEU A 283 -6.47 2.46 2.43
CA LEU A 283 -5.96 2.17 3.77
C LEU A 283 -5.95 0.67 4.14
N TYR A 284 -6.66 -0.17 3.39
CA TYR A 284 -6.57 -1.62 3.57
C TYR A 284 -5.29 -2.22 2.97
N HIS A 285 -4.54 -1.47 2.17
CA HIS A 285 -3.25 -1.87 1.62
C HIS A 285 -2.11 -1.41 2.54
N ILE A 286 -1.10 -2.27 2.73
CA ILE A 286 -0.02 -2.05 3.70
C ILE A 286 0.68 -0.69 3.52
N PHE A 287 0.85 -0.19 2.29
CA PHE A 287 1.49 1.09 2.04
C PHE A 287 0.71 2.23 2.72
N ALA A 288 -0.56 2.41 2.41
CA ALA A 288 -1.35 3.46 3.03
C ALA A 288 -1.66 3.16 4.51
N PHE A 289 -1.75 1.89 4.90
CA PHE A 289 -1.89 1.50 6.29
C PHE A 289 -0.71 1.99 7.13
N SER A 290 0.52 1.69 6.74
CA SER A 290 1.70 2.07 7.52
C SER A 290 2.01 3.56 7.39
N VAL A 291 1.98 4.13 6.18
CA VAL A 291 2.36 5.53 5.97
C VAL A 291 1.23 6.48 6.37
N ASN A 292 0.01 6.31 5.82
CA ASN A 292 -1.07 7.26 6.06
C ASN A 292 -1.75 7.05 7.42
N LEU A 293 -2.05 5.77 7.79
CA LEU A 293 -2.77 5.51 9.03
C LEU A 293 -1.84 5.49 10.25
N LEU A 294 -0.67 4.83 10.19
CA LEU A 294 0.19 4.74 11.38
C LEU A 294 1.14 5.94 11.50
N GLU A 295 2.01 6.18 10.49
CA GLU A 295 3.01 7.23 10.57
C GLU A 295 2.38 8.62 10.65
N PHE A 296 1.50 8.99 9.73
CA PHE A 296 0.86 10.31 9.77
C PHE A 296 -0.14 10.48 10.92
N TRP A 297 -0.68 9.39 11.49
CA TRP A 297 -1.40 9.46 12.76
C TRP A 297 -0.45 9.81 13.91
N HIS A 298 0.69 9.15 14.00
CA HIS A 298 1.72 9.44 14.99
C HIS A 298 2.16 10.91 14.92
N GLN A 299 2.32 11.45 13.71
CA GLN A 299 2.64 12.87 13.47
C GLN A 299 1.49 13.84 13.78
N GLY A 300 0.29 13.36 14.10
CA GLY A 300 -0.87 14.22 14.35
C GLY A 300 -1.42 14.90 13.09
N ALA A 301 -1.19 14.31 11.93
CA ALA A 301 -1.62 14.85 10.64
C ALA A 301 -3.11 14.63 10.37
N HIS A 302 -3.70 15.52 9.57
CA HIS A 302 -5.07 15.43 9.09
C HIS A 302 -5.13 14.66 7.78
N ASN A 303 -5.66 13.44 7.78
CA ASN A 303 -5.84 12.62 6.58
C ASN A 303 -7.13 12.97 5.84
N ILE A 304 -7.02 13.35 4.56
CA ILE A 304 -8.16 13.57 3.65
C ILE A 304 -8.38 12.28 2.85
N LEU A 305 -9.38 11.53 3.26
CA LEU A 305 -9.73 10.24 2.68
C LEU A 305 -10.53 10.44 1.39
N VAL A 306 -10.03 9.91 0.29
CA VAL A 306 -10.75 9.82 -0.98
C VAL A 306 -11.25 8.38 -1.13
N PRO A 307 -12.57 8.12 -1.14
CA PRO A 307 -13.11 6.75 -1.21
C PRO A 307 -12.75 6.00 -2.50
N SER A 308 -12.69 6.72 -3.62
CA SER A 308 -12.27 6.20 -4.92
C SER A 308 -11.55 7.31 -5.68
N PRO A 309 -10.26 7.18 -5.98
CA PRO A 309 -9.52 8.17 -6.78
C PRO A 309 -9.76 8.03 -8.29
N ARG A 310 -10.66 7.15 -8.70
CA ARG A 310 -11.01 6.95 -10.11
C ARG A 310 -12.48 7.25 -10.35
N PRO A 311 -12.80 8.10 -11.36
CA PRO A 311 -11.86 8.88 -12.18
C PRO A 311 -11.04 9.88 -11.34
N ILE A 312 -9.90 10.36 -11.87
CA ILE A 312 -8.94 11.20 -11.12
C ILE A 312 -9.55 12.52 -10.62
N GLN A 313 -10.58 13.03 -11.31
CA GLN A 313 -11.35 14.21 -10.92
C GLN A 313 -12.01 14.09 -9.55
N ASN A 314 -12.16 12.87 -9.03
CA ASN A 314 -12.64 12.63 -7.67
C ASN A 314 -11.69 13.19 -6.60
N CYS A 315 -10.42 13.40 -6.93
CA CYS A 315 -9.43 14.00 -6.04
C CYS A 315 -9.48 15.54 -6.04
N GLN A 316 -10.07 16.17 -7.07
CA GLN A 316 -10.04 17.63 -7.25
C GLN A 316 -10.57 18.37 -6.02
N ARG A 317 -11.73 17.97 -5.49
CA ARG A 317 -12.34 18.61 -4.31
C ARG A 317 -11.50 18.52 -3.04
N ALA A 318 -10.65 17.50 -2.93
CA ALA A 318 -9.72 17.42 -1.82
C ALA A 318 -8.63 18.50 -1.93
N PHE A 319 -8.10 18.73 -3.12
CA PHE A 319 -7.13 19.82 -3.35
C PHE A 319 -7.76 21.21 -3.24
N ASP A 320 -9.00 21.40 -3.73
CA ASP A 320 -9.71 22.69 -3.67
C ASP A 320 -10.01 23.12 -2.22
N ASN A 321 -10.37 22.17 -1.36
CA ASN A 321 -10.96 22.45 -0.04
C ASN A 321 -9.96 22.32 1.11
N TYR A 322 -8.81 21.67 0.91
CA TYR A 322 -7.86 21.39 1.98
C TYR A 322 -6.42 21.77 1.59
N PRO A 323 -5.63 22.33 2.53
CA PRO A 323 -4.23 22.70 2.28
C PRO A 323 -3.35 21.44 2.30
N ILE A 324 -3.48 20.59 1.28
CA ILE A 324 -2.72 19.34 1.18
C ILE A 324 -1.21 19.65 1.19
N SER A 325 -0.51 19.13 2.19
CA SER A 325 0.94 19.29 2.35
C SER A 325 1.73 18.03 2.02
N TRP A 326 1.09 16.87 2.07
CA TRP A 326 1.68 15.58 1.73
C TRP A 326 0.69 14.73 0.93
N MET A 327 1.20 13.86 0.09
CA MET A 327 0.37 12.86 -0.58
C MET A 327 1.16 11.58 -0.82
N THR A 328 0.46 10.46 -0.81
CA THR A 328 0.96 9.15 -1.19
C THR A 328 0.27 8.68 -2.45
N GLY A 329 1.00 8.02 -3.34
CA GLY A 329 0.45 7.58 -4.61
C GLY A 329 1.28 6.50 -5.29
N VAL A 330 0.77 6.03 -6.40
CA VAL A 330 1.46 5.17 -7.36
C VAL A 330 1.77 5.96 -8.63
N ASN A 331 2.69 5.47 -9.46
CA ASN A 331 3.07 6.12 -10.73
C ASN A 331 1.86 6.52 -11.58
N THR A 332 0.86 5.64 -11.71
CA THR A 332 -0.35 5.93 -12.50
C THR A 332 -1.21 7.06 -11.93
N LEU A 333 -1.25 7.24 -10.60
CA LEU A 333 -1.96 8.36 -9.96
C LEU A 333 -1.28 9.70 -10.29
N TYR A 334 0.04 9.76 -10.15
CA TYR A 334 0.82 10.96 -10.47
C TYR A 334 0.75 11.32 -11.95
N ASN A 335 0.87 10.33 -12.83
CA ASN A 335 0.71 10.55 -14.27
C ASN A 335 -0.70 11.03 -14.62
N ALA A 336 -1.75 10.50 -13.98
CA ALA A 336 -3.12 10.96 -14.20
C ALA A 336 -3.31 12.41 -13.74
N LEU A 337 -2.80 12.79 -12.57
CA LEU A 337 -2.85 14.18 -12.06
C LEU A 337 -2.13 15.15 -13.00
N LEU A 338 -0.97 14.78 -13.53
CA LEU A 338 -0.19 15.59 -14.48
C LEU A 338 -0.88 15.79 -15.83
N ASN A 339 -1.92 15.03 -16.14
CA ASN A 339 -2.71 15.20 -17.35
C ASN A 339 -3.97 16.05 -17.11
N GLU A 340 -4.23 16.47 -15.88
CA GLU A 340 -5.38 17.29 -15.51
C GLU A 340 -5.01 18.78 -15.53
N GLU A 341 -5.69 19.58 -16.36
CA GLU A 341 -5.49 21.02 -16.47
C GLU A 341 -5.70 21.74 -15.12
N TRP A 342 -6.74 21.35 -14.35
CA TRP A 342 -7.01 21.93 -13.04
C TRP A 342 -5.86 21.74 -12.03
N PHE A 343 -5.08 20.66 -12.17
CA PHE A 343 -3.97 20.35 -11.27
C PHE A 343 -2.67 21.03 -11.70
N THR A 344 -2.38 21.06 -13.01
CA THR A 344 -1.12 21.61 -13.53
C THR A 344 -1.15 23.13 -13.67
N THR A 345 -2.32 23.72 -13.97
CA THR A 345 -2.48 25.18 -14.06
C THR A 345 -2.53 25.83 -12.66
N PHE A 346 -3.10 25.10 -11.68
CA PHE A 346 -3.21 25.58 -10.30
C PHE A 346 -2.60 24.56 -9.32
N PRO A 347 -1.27 24.38 -9.34
CA PRO A 347 -0.63 23.37 -8.49
C PRO A 347 -0.87 23.64 -7.01
N PRO A 348 -0.95 22.58 -6.17
CA PRO A 348 -1.22 22.70 -4.75
C PRO A 348 -0.14 23.51 -4.03
N LYS A 349 -0.49 24.70 -3.52
CA LYS A 349 0.46 25.68 -2.95
C LYS A 349 1.12 25.20 -1.64
N HIS A 350 0.51 24.27 -0.94
CA HIS A 350 0.97 23.80 0.36
C HIS A 350 1.71 22.46 0.28
N LEU A 351 1.78 21.86 -0.91
CA LEU A 351 2.39 20.55 -1.09
C LEU A 351 3.91 20.65 -0.87
N LYS A 352 4.41 19.92 0.14
CA LYS A 352 5.82 19.87 0.53
C LYS A 352 6.54 18.72 -0.14
N ALA A 353 5.88 17.55 -0.23
CA ALA A 353 6.40 16.36 -0.88
C ALA A 353 5.28 15.40 -1.29
N ALA A 354 5.58 14.56 -2.27
CA ALA A 354 4.77 13.46 -2.72
C ALA A 354 5.58 12.16 -2.65
N LEU A 355 4.96 11.09 -2.12
CA LEU A 355 5.60 9.79 -1.90
C LEU A 355 5.04 8.77 -2.88
N ALA A 356 5.88 8.26 -3.77
CA ALA A 356 5.52 7.20 -4.72
C ALA A 356 5.96 5.84 -4.16
N GLY A 357 5.17 4.80 -4.39
CA GLY A 357 5.51 3.45 -3.99
C GLY A 357 4.55 2.41 -4.56
N GLY A 358 4.85 1.13 -4.33
CA GLY A 358 4.02 0.01 -4.79
C GLY A 358 4.18 -0.34 -6.28
N THR A 359 4.64 0.60 -7.09
CA THR A 359 5.06 0.41 -8.50
C THR A 359 6.27 1.28 -8.77
N ALA A 360 7.11 0.90 -9.73
CA ALA A 360 8.23 1.75 -10.16
C ALA A 360 7.72 3.15 -10.58
N LEU A 361 8.43 4.18 -10.13
CA LEU A 361 8.19 5.55 -10.56
C LEU A 361 8.99 5.82 -11.84
N HIS A 362 8.30 6.09 -12.95
CA HIS A 362 8.97 6.38 -14.21
C HIS A 362 9.69 7.73 -14.12
N ALA A 363 10.93 7.79 -14.59
CA ALA A 363 11.74 9.01 -14.62
C ALA A 363 11.02 10.16 -15.35
N THR A 364 10.34 9.87 -16.45
CA THR A 364 9.54 10.84 -17.22
C THR A 364 8.40 11.46 -16.40
N VAL A 365 7.75 10.68 -15.53
CA VAL A 365 6.70 11.17 -14.63
C VAL A 365 7.30 12.06 -13.54
N ALA A 366 8.41 11.64 -12.93
CA ALA A 366 9.12 12.41 -11.92
C ALA A 366 9.62 13.76 -12.46
N GLU A 367 10.19 13.78 -13.66
CA GLU A 367 10.63 15.01 -14.33
C GLU A 367 9.47 15.96 -14.66
N ARG A 368 8.37 15.43 -15.22
CA ARG A 368 7.15 16.22 -15.50
C ARG A 368 6.58 16.80 -14.21
N TRP A 369 6.57 16.01 -13.12
CA TRP A 369 6.13 16.44 -11.81
C TRP A 369 6.99 17.61 -11.29
N GLN A 370 8.31 17.47 -11.33
CA GLN A 370 9.23 18.51 -10.89
C GLN A 370 9.04 19.81 -11.66
N LYS A 371 8.81 19.74 -12.98
CA LYS A 371 8.56 20.91 -13.83
C LYS A 371 7.22 21.58 -13.57
N ALA A 372 6.16 20.81 -13.29
CA ALA A 372 4.80 21.35 -13.16
C ALA A 372 4.45 21.74 -11.73
N ILE A 373 4.91 20.97 -10.73
CA ILE A 373 4.46 21.10 -9.34
C ILE A 373 5.51 21.73 -8.43
N HIS A 374 6.79 21.66 -8.80
CA HIS A 374 7.92 22.25 -8.07
C HIS A 374 8.09 21.75 -6.63
N CYS A 375 7.63 20.53 -6.33
CA CYS A 375 7.89 19.87 -5.04
C CYS A 375 8.48 18.47 -5.28
N PRO A 376 9.25 17.91 -4.32
CA PRO A 376 9.82 16.57 -4.47
C PRO A 376 8.74 15.49 -4.67
N LEU A 377 8.94 14.63 -5.67
CA LEU A 377 8.26 13.34 -5.80
C LEU A 377 9.32 12.27 -5.62
N VAL A 378 9.25 11.55 -4.51
CA VAL A 378 10.26 10.58 -4.12
C VAL A 378 9.69 9.17 -4.09
N GLU A 379 10.51 8.22 -4.50
CA GLU A 379 10.15 6.80 -4.52
C GLU A 379 10.55 6.11 -3.23
N GLY A 380 9.63 5.33 -2.65
CA GLY A 380 9.87 4.35 -1.62
C GLY A 380 9.64 2.95 -2.17
N TYR A 381 10.51 2.02 -1.82
CA TYR A 381 10.42 0.62 -2.20
C TYR A 381 10.14 -0.25 -0.98
N GLY A 382 9.33 -1.27 -1.20
CA GLY A 382 9.05 -2.30 -0.21
C GLY A 382 7.92 -3.23 -0.63
N LEU A 383 7.60 -4.17 0.24
CA LEU A 383 6.58 -5.20 0.02
C LEU A 383 5.72 -5.34 1.27
N THR A 384 4.65 -6.09 1.15
CA THR A 384 3.80 -6.43 2.31
C THR A 384 4.63 -7.12 3.40
N GLU A 385 5.52 -7.99 3.01
CA GLU A 385 6.42 -8.78 3.83
C GLU A 385 7.47 -7.94 4.60
N SER A 386 7.54 -6.63 4.29
CA SER A 386 8.47 -5.68 4.95
C SER A 386 7.80 -4.48 5.65
N SER A 387 6.49 -4.48 5.85
CA SER A 387 5.67 -3.59 6.72
C SER A 387 5.47 -2.11 6.33
N PRO A 388 5.62 -1.51 5.16
CA PRO A 388 6.18 -2.09 3.95
C PRO A 388 7.60 -1.64 3.59
N VAL A 389 8.14 -0.52 4.15
CA VAL A 389 9.27 0.24 3.57
C VAL A 389 10.61 -0.44 3.85
N LEU A 390 11.33 -0.77 2.78
CA LEU A 390 12.71 -1.26 2.82
C LEU A 390 13.72 -0.20 2.41
N CYS A 391 13.41 0.55 1.33
CA CYS A 391 14.28 1.60 0.82
C CYS A 391 13.49 2.88 0.59
N PHE A 392 14.16 4.00 0.70
CA PHE A 392 13.56 5.32 0.52
C PHE A 392 14.54 6.28 -0.14
N ASN A 393 14.06 7.01 -1.15
CA ASN A 393 14.86 8.01 -1.83
C ASN A 393 14.90 9.28 -0.98
N PRO A 394 16.07 9.80 -0.58
CA PRO A 394 16.17 10.95 0.29
C PRO A 394 15.44 12.19 -0.26
N LEU A 395 14.63 12.85 0.57
CA LEU A 395 13.89 14.05 0.18
C LEU A 395 14.78 15.23 -0.24
N THR A 396 15.99 15.28 0.30
CA THR A 396 16.97 16.36 0.04
C THR A 396 17.76 16.18 -1.25
N ASP A 397 17.88 14.93 -1.73
CA ASP A 397 18.64 14.59 -2.95
C ASP A 397 17.98 13.38 -3.64
N PRO A 398 16.75 13.53 -4.16
CA PRO A 398 16.05 12.45 -4.83
C PRO A 398 16.66 12.16 -6.20
N ARG A 399 16.82 10.84 -6.50
CA ARG A 399 17.26 10.37 -7.81
C ARG A 399 16.13 9.56 -8.46
N PRO A 400 15.56 10.06 -9.56
CA PRO A 400 14.36 9.47 -10.17
C PRO A 400 14.52 8.03 -10.68
N ASP A 401 15.76 7.61 -10.96
CA ASP A 401 16.11 6.27 -11.44
C ASP A 401 16.42 5.27 -10.31
N CYS A 402 16.26 5.69 -9.06
CA CYS A 402 16.61 4.91 -7.89
C CYS A 402 15.43 4.78 -6.91
N ILE A 403 15.31 3.60 -6.29
CA ILE A 403 14.44 3.37 -5.13
C ILE A 403 15.06 3.90 -3.81
N GLY A 404 16.21 4.56 -3.91
CA GLY A 404 16.89 5.18 -2.80
C GLY A 404 17.86 4.25 -2.04
N ILE A 405 17.92 4.43 -0.73
CA ILE A 405 18.80 3.72 0.19
C ILE A 405 17.99 2.92 1.21
N PRO A 406 18.54 1.84 1.80
CA PRO A 406 17.86 1.10 2.86
C PRO A 406 17.40 2.00 4.00
N THR A 407 16.27 1.68 4.62
CA THR A 407 15.84 2.35 5.85
C THR A 407 16.81 2.04 7.01
N PRO A 408 17.00 2.94 7.98
CA PRO A 408 17.92 2.72 9.10
C PRO A 408 17.66 1.40 9.82
N GLY A 409 18.74 0.67 10.17
CA GLY A 409 18.65 -0.65 10.80
C GLY A 409 18.35 -1.81 9.85
N THR A 410 18.17 -1.54 8.55
CA THR A 410 17.99 -2.58 7.53
C THR A 410 19.34 -3.02 6.98
N GLN A 411 19.59 -4.32 7.01
CA GLN A 411 20.67 -4.97 6.27
C GLN A 411 20.13 -5.39 4.89
N LEU A 412 20.94 -5.19 3.86
CA LEU A 412 20.55 -5.49 2.50
C LEU A 412 21.74 -6.06 1.72
N ARG A 413 21.46 -7.04 0.84
CA ARG A 413 22.42 -7.61 -0.11
C ARG A 413 21.76 -7.86 -1.44
N LEU A 414 22.57 -7.93 -2.49
CA LEU A 414 22.17 -8.44 -3.80
C LEU A 414 22.88 -9.77 -4.03
N VAL A 415 22.10 -10.81 -4.40
CA VAL A 415 22.63 -12.17 -4.55
C VAL A 415 22.29 -12.75 -5.91
N ASP A 416 23.17 -13.65 -6.39
CA ASP A 416 22.91 -14.48 -7.57
C ASP A 416 21.96 -15.65 -7.27
N ASP A 417 21.75 -16.53 -8.24
CA ASP A 417 20.85 -17.70 -8.09
C ASP A 417 21.39 -18.76 -7.12
N ASP A 418 22.70 -18.78 -6.87
CA ASP A 418 23.35 -19.66 -5.91
C ASP A 418 23.41 -19.05 -4.49
N GLY A 419 22.91 -17.82 -4.33
CA GLY A 419 22.87 -17.09 -3.05
C GLY A 419 24.19 -16.37 -2.71
N HIS A 420 25.14 -16.29 -3.64
CA HIS A 420 26.37 -15.54 -3.44
C HIS A 420 26.16 -14.06 -3.70
N THR A 421 26.76 -13.22 -2.87
CA THR A 421 26.69 -11.76 -3.00
C THR A 421 27.38 -11.27 -4.27
N VAL A 422 26.65 -10.52 -5.11
CA VAL A 422 27.17 -9.95 -6.37
C VAL A 422 27.96 -8.66 -6.12
N PRO A 423 28.91 -8.29 -7.01
CA PRO A 423 29.62 -7.01 -6.93
C PRO A 423 28.70 -5.81 -7.06
N LEU A 424 29.13 -4.64 -6.55
CA LEU A 424 28.44 -3.38 -6.81
C LEU A 424 28.38 -3.09 -8.32
N GLY A 425 27.24 -2.65 -8.81
CA GLY A 425 27.00 -2.39 -10.22
C GLY A 425 26.44 -3.57 -11.01
N GLU A 426 26.48 -4.77 -10.45
CA GLU A 426 25.92 -5.97 -11.06
C GLU A 426 24.49 -6.23 -10.56
N PRO A 427 23.61 -6.77 -11.42
CA PRO A 427 22.25 -7.13 -11.02
C PRO A 427 22.24 -8.38 -10.12
N GLY A 428 21.42 -8.37 -9.08
CA GLY A 428 21.17 -9.50 -8.20
C GLY A 428 19.82 -9.44 -7.54
N GLU A 429 19.34 -10.56 -7.01
CA GLU A 429 18.11 -10.60 -6.21
C GLU A 429 18.34 -9.82 -4.91
N LEU A 430 17.46 -8.86 -4.64
CA LEU A 430 17.49 -8.09 -3.42
C LEU A 430 17.01 -8.95 -2.26
N ILE A 431 17.88 -9.12 -1.26
CA ILE A 431 17.51 -9.75 0.00
C ILE A 431 17.68 -8.76 1.15
N ALA A 432 16.80 -8.84 2.14
CA ALA A 432 16.77 -7.88 3.23
C ALA A 432 16.56 -8.53 4.60
N LYS A 433 17.15 -7.92 5.64
CA LYS A 433 16.97 -8.29 7.04
C LYS A 433 16.80 -7.03 7.88
N GLY A 434 15.79 -7.00 8.75
CA GLY A 434 15.49 -5.83 9.57
C GLY A 434 14.28 -6.07 10.46
N VAL A 435 14.04 -5.12 11.37
CA VAL A 435 12.93 -5.19 12.33
C VAL A 435 11.55 -5.23 11.64
N GLN A 436 11.44 -4.64 10.47
CA GLN A 436 10.21 -4.54 9.69
C GLN A 436 9.84 -5.82 8.92
N ILE A 437 10.71 -6.83 8.88
CA ILE A 437 10.45 -8.07 8.12
C ILE A 437 9.41 -8.92 8.84
N MET A 438 8.44 -9.45 8.08
CA MET A 438 7.36 -10.30 8.58
C MET A 438 7.86 -11.49 9.38
N GLN A 439 7.00 -12.06 10.22
CA GLN A 439 7.27 -13.31 10.93
C GLN A 439 7.18 -14.56 10.02
N GLY A 440 6.49 -14.45 8.89
CA GLY A 440 6.24 -15.51 7.91
C GLY A 440 4.83 -15.41 7.36
N TYR A 441 4.42 -16.41 6.57
CA TYR A 441 3.04 -16.52 6.07
C TYR A 441 2.19 -17.38 7.00
N TRP A 442 0.98 -16.90 7.27
CA TRP A 442 0.02 -17.55 8.16
C TRP A 442 -0.30 -18.97 7.67
N GLN A 443 -0.06 -19.97 8.54
CA GLN A 443 -0.29 -21.38 8.28
C GLN A 443 0.38 -21.94 7.00
N GLN A 444 1.45 -21.28 6.50
CA GLN A 444 2.15 -21.62 5.26
C GLN A 444 3.66 -21.79 5.55
N PRO A 445 4.09 -22.86 6.25
CA PRO A 445 5.49 -23.02 6.64
C PRO A 445 6.44 -23.19 5.45
N GLU A 446 6.01 -23.89 4.39
CA GLU A 446 6.82 -24.11 3.18
C GLU A 446 7.05 -22.79 2.45
N GLU A 447 6.00 -21.99 2.23
CA GLU A 447 6.09 -20.68 1.60
C GLU A 447 6.92 -19.71 2.44
N THR A 448 6.82 -19.83 3.78
CA THR A 448 7.67 -19.05 4.69
C THR A 448 9.13 -19.42 4.52
N ALA A 449 9.47 -20.72 4.47
CA ALA A 449 10.84 -21.18 4.26
C ALA A 449 11.40 -20.79 2.88
N HIS A 450 10.56 -20.64 1.87
CA HIS A 450 10.98 -20.12 0.56
C HIS A 450 11.28 -18.64 0.59
N ALA A 451 10.49 -17.85 1.32
CA ALA A 451 10.65 -16.40 1.38
C ALA A 451 11.69 -15.94 2.43
N LEU A 452 11.77 -16.66 3.56
CA LEU A 452 12.67 -16.34 4.68
C LEU A 452 13.73 -17.44 4.83
N ARG A 453 14.99 -17.13 4.48
CA ARG A 453 16.12 -18.06 4.56
C ARG A 453 17.19 -17.45 5.46
N ASP A 454 17.59 -18.14 6.52
CA ASP A 454 18.60 -17.68 7.47
C ASP A 454 18.34 -16.25 8.02
N GLY A 455 17.06 -15.91 8.16
CA GLY A 455 16.61 -14.58 8.60
C GLY A 455 16.63 -13.49 7.54
N TRP A 456 16.92 -13.83 6.28
CA TRP A 456 16.84 -12.93 5.13
C TRP A 456 15.54 -13.12 4.37
N LEU A 457 14.83 -12.02 4.08
CA LEU A 457 13.71 -12.00 3.15
C LEU A 457 14.24 -11.95 1.72
N TYR A 458 13.95 -12.97 0.94
CA TYR A 458 14.16 -13.01 -0.51
C TYR A 458 12.97 -12.33 -1.18
N THR A 459 13.22 -11.16 -1.77
CA THR A 459 12.11 -10.30 -2.26
C THR A 459 11.55 -10.76 -3.61
N GLY A 460 12.33 -11.52 -4.36
CA GLY A 460 12.03 -11.86 -5.75
C GLY A 460 12.18 -10.67 -6.71
N ASP A 461 12.73 -9.55 -6.25
CA ASP A 461 12.99 -8.36 -7.07
C ASP A 461 14.50 -8.27 -7.37
N ILE A 462 14.85 -7.97 -8.62
CA ILE A 462 16.23 -7.78 -9.07
C ILE A 462 16.58 -6.31 -9.00
N ALA A 463 17.70 -6.01 -8.38
CA ALA A 463 18.19 -4.64 -8.22
C ALA A 463 19.69 -4.54 -8.58
N ILE A 464 20.14 -3.30 -8.77
CA ILE A 464 21.55 -2.94 -8.90
C ILE A 464 21.88 -1.94 -7.80
N MET A 465 22.97 -2.14 -7.07
CA MET A 465 23.48 -1.17 -6.11
C MET A 465 24.59 -0.34 -6.74
N HIS A 466 24.41 0.96 -6.76
CA HIS A 466 25.43 1.91 -7.21
C HIS A 466 26.57 2.04 -6.19
N PRO A 467 27.77 2.49 -6.59
CA PRO A 467 28.91 2.66 -5.68
C PRO A 467 28.66 3.63 -4.53
N ASP A 468 27.67 4.53 -4.64
CA ASP A 468 27.26 5.44 -3.58
C ASP A 468 26.27 4.82 -2.59
N GLY A 469 25.84 3.58 -2.82
CA GLY A 469 24.93 2.83 -1.96
C GLY A 469 23.44 2.98 -2.31
N ARG A 470 23.08 3.79 -3.33
CA ARG A 470 21.72 3.85 -3.84
C ARG A 470 21.37 2.61 -4.66
N LEU A 471 20.11 2.22 -4.62
CA LEU A 471 19.62 1.06 -5.34
C LEU A 471 18.71 1.50 -6.49
N ARG A 472 18.85 0.81 -7.61
CA ARG A 472 17.96 0.87 -8.75
C ARG A 472 17.24 -0.48 -8.89
N LEU A 473 15.93 -0.47 -8.89
CA LEU A 473 15.14 -1.65 -9.18
C LEU A 473 15.20 -1.93 -10.68
N VAL A 474 15.52 -3.16 -11.06
CA VAL A 474 15.59 -3.57 -12.45
C VAL A 474 14.26 -4.19 -12.87
N ASP A 475 13.86 -5.29 -12.22
CA ASP A 475 12.58 -5.97 -12.46
C ASP A 475 12.30 -7.04 -11.40
N ARG A 476 11.20 -7.80 -11.62
CA ARG A 476 10.93 -9.02 -10.86
C ARG A 476 11.59 -10.23 -11.50
N LYS A 477 12.23 -11.06 -10.68
CA LYS A 477 12.90 -12.28 -11.10
C LYS A 477 12.00 -13.18 -11.98
N LYS A 478 10.72 -13.31 -11.62
CA LYS A 478 9.71 -14.13 -12.32
C LYS A 478 9.15 -13.51 -13.61
N ASP A 479 9.26 -12.18 -13.78
CA ASP A 479 8.77 -11.46 -14.95
C ASP A 479 9.88 -11.32 -16.02
N LEU A 480 11.09 -11.79 -15.71
CA LEU A 480 12.24 -11.82 -16.60
C LEU A 480 11.90 -12.59 -17.88
N ILE A 481 12.23 -12.01 -19.03
CA ILE A 481 12.01 -12.60 -20.34
C ILE A 481 13.35 -13.17 -20.85
N LEU A 482 13.38 -14.44 -21.21
CA LEU A 482 14.58 -15.12 -21.68
C LEU A 482 14.59 -15.21 -23.22
N VAL A 483 15.27 -14.25 -23.87
CA VAL A 483 15.37 -14.19 -25.34
C VAL A 483 16.72 -14.75 -25.77
N SER A 484 16.76 -15.94 -26.36
CA SER A 484 18.00 -16.62 -26.80
C SER A 484 19.06 -16.73 -25.69
N GLY A 485 18.63 -16.92 -24.43
CA GLY A 485 19.49 -17.00 -23.27
C GLY A 485 19.91 -15.64 -22.67
N PHE A 486 19.49 -14.52 -23.27
CA PHE A 486 19.71 -13.20 -22.72
C PHE A 486 18.54 -12.75 -21.86
N ASN A 487 18.85 -12.15 -20.72
CA ASN A 487 17.86 -11.54 -19.84
C ASN A 487 17.33 -10.24 -20.44
N VAL A 488 16.02 -10.14 -20.60
CA VAL A 488 15.31 -8.92 -20.94
C VAL A 488 14.37 -8.56 -19.79
N TYR A 489 14.57 -7.39 -19.24
CA TYR A 489 13.77 -6.86 -18.14
C TYR A 489 12.60 -6.06 -18.69
N PRO A 490 11.35 -6.46 -18.45
CA PRO A 490 10.16 -5.72 -18.90
C PRO A 490 10.19 -4.22 -18.58
N ASN A 491 10.60 -3.84 -17.37
CA ASN A 491 10.66 -2.44 -16.96
C ASN A 491 11.59 -1.59 -17.83
N GLU A 492 12.72 -2.15 -18.26
CA GLU A 492 13.67 -1.44 -19.15
C GLU A 492 13.03 -1.12 -20.50
N VAL A 493 12.25 -2.06 -21.02
CA VAL A 493 11.53 -1.88 -22.29
C VAL A 493 10.36 -0.92 -22.12
N GLU A 494 9.64 -1.00 -21.00
CA GLU A 494 8.53 -0.10 -20.66
C GLU A 494 9.05 1.34 -20.48
N GLU A 495 10.22 1.54 -19.88
CA GLU A 495 10.86 2.85 -19.72
C GLU A 495 11.23 3.46 -21.08
N ALA A 496 11.81 2.69 -21.98
CA ALA A 496 12.09 3.15 -23.33
C ALA A 496 10.80 3.56 -24.07
N ILE A 497 9.72 2.76 -23.96
CA ILE A 497 8.42 3.08 -24.56
C ILE A 497 7.81 4.35 -23.95
N ALA A 498 7.94 4.55 -22.63
CA ALA A 498 7.44 5.73 -21.92
C ALA A 498 8.13 7.04 -22.34
N GLY A 499 9.28 6.97 -23.00
CA GLY A 499 9.96 8.12 -23.61
C GLY A 499 9.17 8.76 -24.77
N LEU A 500 8.16 8.08 -25.32
CA LEU A 500 7.28 8.62 -26.37
C LEU A 500 6.11 9.40 -25.73
N GLU A 501 5.97 10.68 -26.09
CA GLU A 501 4.93 11.57 -25.55
C GLU A 501 3.50 11.06 -25.78
N GLN A 502 3.27 10.35 -26.90
CA GLN A 502 1.99 9.76 -27.25
C GLN A 502 1.59 8.57 -26.36
N VAL A 503 2.52 8.00 -25.59
CA VAL A 503 2.25 6.86 -24.74
C VAL A 503 1.73 7.32 -23.37
N MET A 504 0.59 6.77 -22.96
CA MET A 504 0.03 6.98 -21.63
C MET A 504 0.63 5.98 -20.62
N GLU A 505 0.64 4.71 -20.99
CA GLU A 505 1.18 3.62 -20.20
C GLU A 505 1.48 2.39 -21.08
N SER A 506 2.35 1.51 -20.61
CA SER A 506 2.67 0.28 -21.32
C SER A 506 2.89 -0.87 -20.35
N ALA A 507 2.75 -2.09 -20.85
CA ALA A 507 3.10 -3.33 -20.17
C ALA A 507 3.82 -4.26 -21.14
N VAL A 508 4.95 -4.81 -20.68
CA VAL A 508 5.78 -5.72 -21.49
C VAL A 508 5.79 -7.11 -20.86
N VAL A 509 5.61 -8.12 -21.71
CA VAL A 509 5.57 -9.53 -21.30
C VAL A 509 6.35 -10.42 -22.25
N GLY A 510 6.89 -11.51 -21.71
CA GLY A 510 7.45 -12.60 -22.50
C GLY A 510 6.36 -13.56 -22.94
N VAL A 511 6.42 -13.96 -24.20
CA VAL A 511 5.58 -15.04 -24.73
C VAL A 511 6.47 -16.11 -25.38
N PRO A 512 6.09 -17.40 -25.31
CA PRO A 512 6.87 -18.48 -25.93
C PRO A 512 7.15 -18.24 -27.41
N ASP A 513 8.38 -18.47 -27.84
CA ASP A 513 8.82 -18.36 -29.22
C ASP A 513 9.70 -19.58 -29.56
N PRO A 514 9.40 -20.34 -30.63
CA PRO A 514 10.14 -21.57 -30.97
C PRO A 514 11.63 -21.36 -31.29
N LEU A 515 12.01 -20.15 -31.70
CA LEU A 515 13.37 -19.84 -32.14
C LEU A 515 14.23 -19.25 -31.02
N THR A 516 13.60 -18.44 -30.15
CA THR A 516 14.33 -17.65 -29.13
C THR A 516 14.01 -18.06 -27.70
N GLY A 517 13.15 -19.10 -27.53
CA GLY A 517 12.62 -19.48 -26.22
C GLY A 517 11.43 -18.59 -25.83
N GLU A 518 11.67 -17.30 -25.63
CA GLU A 518 10.64 -16.27 -25.48
C GLU A 518 10.90 -15.11 -26.43
N GLN A 519 9.85 -14.34 -26.71
CA GLN A 519 9.90 -13.07 -27.42
C GLN A 519 9.22 -11.97 -26.61
N VAL A 520 9.71 -10.75 -26.79
CA VAL A 520 9.17 -9.56 -26.13
C VAL A 520 7.91 -9.08 -26.84
N GLN A 521 6.80 -8.92 -26.11
CA GLN A 521 5.58 -8.25 -26.61
C GLN A 521 5.22 -7.06 -25.72
N ALA A 522 4.83 -5.93 -26.32
CA ALA A 522 4.40 -4.73 -25.64
C ALA A 522 2.90 -4.48 -25.85
N TYR A 523 2.19 -4.15 -24.77
CA TYR A 523 0.81 -3.67 -24.76
C TYR A 523 0.84 -2.19 -24.37
N VAL A 524 0.25 -1.32 -25.18
CA VAL A 524 0.44 0.12 -25.07
C VAL A 524 -0.90 0.84 -25.09
N VAL A 525 -1.13 1.70 -24.11
CA VAL A 525 -2.25 2.65 -24.07
C VAL A 525 -1.75 4.00 -24.57
N LEU A 526 -2.42 4.56 -25.56
CA LEU A 526 -2.07 5.86 -26.12
C LEU A 526 -2.82 7.00 -25.44
N ARG A 527 -2.17 8.15 -25.32
CA ARG A 527 -2.81 9.44 -24.96
C ARG A 527 -3.52 10.05 -26.14
N GLU A 528 -2.86 9.95 -27.30
CA GLU A 528 -3.31 10.53 -28.57
C GLU A 528 -3.09 9.52 -29.69
N GLN A 529 -4.03 9.46 -30.62
CA GLN A 529 -3.88 8.62 -31.80
C GLN A 529 -2.77 9.12 -32.71
N GLY A 530 -2.10 8.23 -33.42
CA GLY A 530 -1.09 8.60 -34.41
C GLY A 530 0.26 7.90 -34.28
N LEU A 531 0.48 7.16 -33.20
CA LEU A 531 1.66 6.30 -33.05
C LEU A 531 1.33 4.89 -33.60
N ASP A 532 2.13 4.42 -34.55
CA ASP A 532 2.02 3.06 -35.09
C ASP A 532 3.11 2.14 -34.53
N GLU A 533 2.92 0.83 -34.71
CA GLU A 533 3.87 -0.20 -34.25
C GLU A 533 5.27 0.01 -34.85
N ALA A 534 5.38 0.40 -36.11
CA ALA A 534 6.66 0.57 -36.79
C ALA A 534 7.47 1.72 -36.18
N SER A 535 6.80 2.84 -35.90
CA SER A 535 7.40 4.03 -35.25
C SER A 535 7.83 3.74 -33.82
N LEU A 536 7.00 3.08 -33.02
CA LEU A 536 7.34 2.66 -31.67
C LEU A 536 8.55 1.70 -31.68
N ARG A 537 8.53 0.68 -32.51
CA ARG A 537 9.66 -0.26 -32.63
C ARG A 537 10.94 0.41 -33.13
N LYS A 538 10.83 1.42 -34.01
CA LYS A 538 11.97 2.21 -34.45
C LYS A 538 12.57 3.01 -33.29
N HIS A 539 11.72 3.62 -32.44
CA HIS A 539 12.16 4.28 -31.22
C HIS A 539 12.89 3.32 -30.29
N CYS A 540 12.28 2.18 -29.96
CA CYS A 540 12.91 1.16 -29.13
C CYS A 540 14.26 0.64 -29.71
N LYS A 541 14.42 0.55 -31.02
CA LYS A 541 15.71 0.18 -31.63
C LYS A 541 16.83 1.19 -31.41
N ASN A 542 16.50 2.44 -31.19
CA ASN A 542 17.49 3.49 -30.89
C ASN A 542 17.92 3.46 -29.43
N GLU A 543 17.02 3.02 -28.54
CA GLU A 543 17.21 3.05 -27.09
C GLU A 543 17.67 1.69 -26.49
N LEU A 544 17.39 0.58 -27.18
CA LEU A 544 17.55 -0.77 -26.65
C LEU A 544 18.40 -1.65 -27.58
N ALA A 545 19.08 -2.62 -26.97
CA ALA A 545 19.72 -3.71 -27.70
C ALA A 545 18.69 -4.50 -28.52
N ALA A 546 19.10 -5.00 -29.69
CA ALA A 546 18.20 -5.61 -30.69
C ALA A 546 17.31 -6.74 -30.14
N TYR A 547 17.82 -7.55 -29.22
CA TYR A 547 17.07 -8.66 -28.60
C TYR A 547 16.02 -8.21 -27.58
N LYS A 548 16.09 -6.95 -27.08
CA LYS A 548 15.13 -6.34 -26.16
C LYS A 548 13.96 -5.66 -26.87
N VAL A 549 14.12 -5.36 -28.16
CA VAL A 549 13.08 -4.65 -28.93
C VAL A 549 11.83 -5.51 -29.07
N PRO A 550 10.63 -5.00 -28.72
CA PRO A 550 9.38 -5.75 -28.87
C PRO A 550 9.19 -6.27 -30.29
N LYS A 551 8.95 -7.57 -30.44
CA LYS A 551 8.64 -8.18 -31.74
C LYS A 551 7.21 -7.87 -32.19
N LYS A 552 6.30 -7.64 -31.23
CA LYS A 552 4.90 -7.26 -31.45
C LYS A 552 4.50 -6.16 -30.50
N VAL A 553 3.75 -5.17 -31.00
CA VAL A 553 3.13 -4.12 -30.21
C VAL A 553 1.63 -4.19 -30.42
N VAL A 554 0.88 -4.20 -29.34
CA VAL A 554 -0.59 -4.20 -29.32
C VAL A 554 -1.07 -2.94 -28.65
N PHE A 555 -1.84 -2.11 -29.36
CA PHE A 555 -2.49 -0.96 -28.79
C PHE A 555 -3.82 -1.39 -28.17
N VAL A 556 -4.06 -0.97 -26.92
CA VAL A 556 -5.25 -1.30 -26.13
C VAL A 556 -5.83 -0.03 -25.49
N ASP A 557 -7.12 -0.05 -25.20
CA ASP A 557 -7.79 1.09 -24.55
C ASP A 557 -7.36 1.22 -23.08
N GLU A 558 -7.17 0.08 -22.40
CA GLU A 558 -6.70 0.04 -21.00
C GLU A 558 -5.89 -1.23 -20.72
N LEU A 559 -5.06 -1.18 -19.68
CA LEU A 559 -4.33 -2.33 -19.15
C LEU A 559 -5.02 -2.87 -17.91
N PRO A 560 -5.03 -4.21 -17.69
CA PRO A 560 -5.54 -4.80 -16.46
C PRO A 560 -4.73 -4.33 -15.26
N LYS A 561 -5.42 -3.87 -14.19
CA LYS A 561 -4.79 -3.27 -13.01
C LYS A 561 -5.40 -3.78 -11.72
N THR A 562 -4.57 -3.81 -10.69
CA THR A 562 -5.05 -3.97 -9.32
C THR A 562 -5.85 -2.73 -8.88
N PRO A 563 -6.65 -2.82 -7.80
CA PRO A 563 -7.36 -1.68 -7.22
C PRO A 563 -6.43 -0.52 -6.81
N VAL A 564 -5.19 -0.82 -6.45
CA VAL A 564 -4.16 0.19 -6.14
C VAL A 564 -3.50 0.79 -7.38
N GLY A 565 -3.89 0.37 -8.60
CA GLY A 565 -3.39 0.94 -9.85
C GLY A 565 -2.17 0.26 -10.45
N LYS A 566 -1.73 -0.88 -9.89
CA LYS A 566 -0.61 -1.65 -10.41
C LYS A 566 -1.05 -2.51 -11.61
N VAL A 567 -0.30 -2.48 -12.71
CA VAL A 567 -0.55 -3.33 -13.88
C VAL A 567 -0.36 -4.80 -13.51
N LEU A 568 -1.31 -5.64 -13.92
CA LEU A 568 -1.30 -7.09 -13.72
C LEU A 568 -0.64 -7.77 -14.92
N ARG A 569 0.71 -7.84 -14.94
CA ARG A 569 1.47 -8.49 -16.03
C ARG A 569 1.03 -9.93 -16.30
N LYS A 570 0.59 -10.66 -15.27
CA LYS A 570 0.02 -12.00 -15.43
C LYS A 570 -1.17 -12.02 -16.38
N ASP A 571 -2.07 -11.04 -16.22
CA ASP A 571 -3.28 -10.96 -17.05
C ASP A 571 -2.95 -10.44 -18.45
N VAL A 572 -2.00 -9.49 -18.57
CA VAL A 572 -1.45 -9.07 -19.87
C VAL A 572 -0.80 -10.26 -20.60
N ARG A 573 -0.05 -11.13 -19.90
CA ARG A 573 0.52 -12.34 -20.48
C ARG A 573 -0.57 -13.34 -20.91
N ALA A 574 -1.62 -13.49 -20.13
CA ALA A 574 -2.77 -14.32 -20.50
C ALA A 574 -3.50 -13.78 -21.76
N MET A 575 -3.64 -12.45 -21.89
CA MET A 575 -4.12 -11.81 -23.13
C MET A 575 -3.20 -12.11 -24.30
N ALA A 576 -1.89 -12.02 -24.11
CA ALA A 576 -0.88 -12.32 -25.14
C ALA A 576 -0.95 -13.76 -25.64
N LEU A 577 -1.32 -14.69 -24.76
CA LEU A 577 -1.50 -16.13 -25.07
C LEU A 577 -2.91 -16.48 -25.58
N GLY A 578 -3.80 -15.48 -25.74
CA GLY A 578 -5.19 -15.70 -26.18
C GLY A 578 -6.08 -16.41 -25.15
N GLN A 579 -5.70 -16.38 -23.87
CA GLN A 579 -6.43 -17.00 -22.77
C GLN A 579 -7.45 -16.05 -22.11
N LEU A 580 -7.33 -14.73 -22.36
CA LEU A 580 -8.22 -13.68 -21.90
C LEU A 580 -8.45 -12.67 -23.02
N THR A 581 -9.61 -12.03 -23.04
CA THR A 581 -9.90 -10.89 -23.93
C THR A 581 -9.83 -9.60 -23.15
N SER A 582 -9.60 -8.46 -23.79
CA SER A 582 -9.55 -7.14 -23.17
C SER A 582 -10.90 -6.71 -22.54
N SER A 583 -11.98 -7.46 -22.78
CA SER A 583 -13.32 -7.22 -22.24
C SER A 583 -13.64 -8.04 -20.97
N ASP A 584 -12.73 -8.86 -20.48
CA ASP A 584 -12.96 -9.75 -19.33
C ASP A 584 -12.59 -9.09 -17.97
N HIS A 585 -12.35 -7.76 -17.93
CA HIS A 585 -11.94 -7.01 -16.74
C HIS A 585 -12.90 -5.93 -16.29
#